data_d4f81d4257c2960c0eaba3652424cb32
#
_entry.id   d4f81d4257c2960c0eaba3652424cb32
#
_cell.length_a   1.000
_cell.length_b   1.000
_cell.length_c   1.000
_cell.angle_alpha   90.00
_cell.angle_beta   90.00
_cell.angle_gamma   90.00
#
_symmetry.space_group_name_H-M   'P 1'
#
loop_
_entity.id
_entity.type
_entity.pdbx_description
1 polymer ?
#
loop_
_entity_poly.entity_id
_entity_poly.type
_entity_poly.pdbx_seq_one_letter_code
_entity_poly.pdbx_strand_id
1 'polypeptide(L)'
;ARTVNAEVIASTFDEPAERHVKIAGIVLEKAKRMVECGHDVVIFLDSITRLARAYNTVSPASGKVLTGGVDANALQKPKRFFGAARNIEGGGSLTIIATALIDTGSKMDEVIFEEFKGTGNMELQLDRSLSNKRIFPAVNLVSSSTRRDDLLLERTTLDRMWILRKYISDMNPIEAMNSIHDKMVHTRNNDEFLLSMNS
;
A
#
# COMPACT_ATOMS: atom_id res chain seq x y z
N ALA A 1 15.04 -3.90 -14.26
CA ALA A 1 16.10 -4.68 -13.59
C ALA A 1 17.47 -4.01 -13.65
N ARG A 2 17.87 -3.38 -14.78
CA ARG A 2 19.23 -2.81 -14.93
C ARG A 2 19.48 -1.49 -14.18
N THR A 3 18.42 -0.81 -13.73
CA THR A 3 18.47 0.54 -13.15
C THR A 3 18.30 0.60 -11.64
N VAL A 4 18.00 -0.54 -11.02
CA VAL A 4 17.77 -0.63 -9.57
C VAL A 4 18.74 -1.61 -8.93
N ASN A 5 19.21 -1.28 -7.73
CA ASN A 5 20.02 -2.18 -6.91
C ASN A 5 19.12 -3.10 -6.09
N ALA A 6 18.40 -3.98 -6.77
CA ALA A 6 17.48 -4.94 -6.16
C ALA A 6 17.33 -6.18 -7.03
N GLU A 7 16.95 -7.29 -6.42
CA GLU A 7 16.55 -8.49 -7.17
C GLU A 7 15.16 -8.23 -7.78
N VAL A 8 15.06 -8.38 -9.09
CA VAL A 8 13.81 -8.22 -9.84
C VAL A 8 13.34 -9.57 -10.34
N ILE A 9 12.19 -9.99 -9.84
CA ILE A 9 11.52 -11.24 -10.21
C ILE A 9 10.24 -10.87 -10.93
N ALA A 10 10.05 -11.39 -12.14
CA ALA A 10 8.90 -11.03 -12.97
C ALA A 10 8.09 -12.28 -13.35
N SER A 11 6.78 -12.07 -13.36
CA SER A 11 5.81 -12.92 -14.04
C SER A 11 4.89 -11.99 -14.80
N THR A 12 4.97 -12.04 -16.12
CA THR A 12 4.26 -11.11 -17.00
C THR A 12 2.76 -11.47 -17.08
N PHE A 13 1.92 -10.50 -17.44
CA PHE A 13 0.45 -10.65 -17.38
C PHE A 13 -0.10 -11.69 -18.38
N ASP A 14 0.68 -12.08 -19.37
CA ASP A 14 0.37 -13.11 -20.36
C ASP A 14 0.68 -14.54 -19.87
N GLU A 15 1.36 -14.69 -18.73
CA GLU A 15 1.65 -15.98 -18.15
C GLU A 15 0.45 -16.58 -17.39
N PRO A 16 0.37 -17.92 -17.26
CA PRO A 16 -0.69 -18.59 -16.52
C PRO A 16 -0.76 -18.15 -15.03
N ALA A 17 -1.98 -18.13 -14.48
CA ALA A 17 -2.22 -17.76 -13.09
C ALA A 17 -1.43 -18.60 -12.07
N GLU A 18 -1.23 -19.90 -12.36
CA GLU A 18 -0.43 -20.82 -11.55
C GLU A 18 1.02 -20.35 -11.41
N ARG A 19 1.58 -19.75 -12.46
CA ARG A 19 2.94 -19.22 -12.44
C ARG A 19 3.05 -18.00 -11.53
N HIS A 20 2.07 -17.07 -11.58
CA HIS A 20 2.03 -15.93 -10.69
C HIS A 20 2.00 -16.35 -9.22
N VAL A 21 1.12 -17.29 -8.90
CA VAL A 21 0.98 -17.84 -7.54
C VAL A 21 2.27 -18.52 -7.07
N LYS A 22 2.88 -19.35 -7.94
CA LYS A 22 4.12 -20.06 -7.63
C LYS A 22 5.28 -19.09 -7.38
N ILE A 23 5.46 -18.10 -8.23
CA ILE A 23 6.56 -17.12 -8.11
C ILE A 23 6.37 -16.30 -6.83
N ALA A 24 5.17 -15.80 -6.55
CA ALA A 24 4.89 -15.07 -5.32
C ALA A 24 5.19 -15.91 -4.07
N GLY A 25 4.83 -17.19 -4.09
CA GLY A 25 5.15 -18.12 -3.01
C GLY A 25 6.66 -18.28 -2.80
N ILE A 26 7.44 -18.45 -3.86
CA ILE A 26 8.90 -18.57 -3.79
C ILE A 26 9.54 -17.30 -3.22
N VAL A 27 9.09 -16.11 -3.69
CA VAL A 27 9.58 -14.82 -3.20
C VAL A 27 9.33 -14.66 -1.72
N LEU A 28 8.12 -15.00 -1.26
CA LEU A 28 7.78 -14.89 0.16
C LEU A 28 8.63 -15.84 1.02
N GLU A 29 8.80 -17.09 0.61
CA GLU A 29 9.60 -18.05 1.39
C GLU A 29 11.08 -17.65 1.40
N LYS A 30 11.63 -17.15 0.29
CA LYS A 30 12.98 -16.59 0.26
C LYS A 30 13.12 -15.42 1.23
N ALA A 31 12.19 -14.46 1.19
CA ALA A 31 12.20 -13.30 2.07
C ALA A 31 12.15 -13.71 3.54
N LYS A 32 11.29 -14.66 3.92
CA LYS A 32 11.24 -15.19 5.29
C LYS A 32 12.58 -15.78 5.74
N ARG A 33 13.24 -16.57 4.89
CA ARG A 33 14.56 -17.14 5.21
C ARG A 33 15.62 -16.07 5.42
N MET A 34 15.61 -15.02 4.60
CA MET A 34 16.51 -13.88 4.78
C MET A 34 16.26 -13.16 6.12
N VAL A 35 15.00 -12.95 6.49
CA VAL A 35 14.63 -12.35 7.77
C VAL A 35 15.04 -13.22 8.95
N GLU A 36 14.88 -14.54 8.86
CA GLU A 36 15.34 -15.50 9.86
C GLU A 36 16.88 -15.46 10.03
N CYS A 37 17.62 -15.09 8.98
CA CYS A 37 19.07 -14.85 9.02
C CYS A 37 19.44 -13.45 9.54
N GLY A 38 18.48 -12.64 10.01
CA GLY A 38 18.71 -11.32 10.60
C GLY A 38 18.71 -10.16 9.59
N HIS A 39 18.28 -10.38 8.34
CA HIS A 39 18.21 -9.31 7.35
C HIS A 39 16.91 -8.53 7.43
N ASP A 40 16.99 -7.22 7.13
CA ASP A 40 15.83 -6.38 6.87
C ASP A 40 15.48 -6.46 5.38
N VAL A 41 14.31 -7.01 5.09
CA VAL A 41 13.86 -7.30 3.73
C VAL A 41 12.66 -6.45 3.35
N VAL A 42 12.70 -5.85 2.16
CA VAL A 42 11.58 -5.10 1.59
C VAL A 42 11.12 -5.78 0.32
N ILE A 43 9.84 -6.12 0.24
CA ILE A 43 9.19 -6.62 -0.99
C ILE A 43 8.35 -5.49 -1.59
N PHE A 44 8.63 -5.15 -2.84
CA PHE A 44 7.75 -4.33 -3.67
C PHE A 44 6.94 -5.26 -4.57
N LEU A 45 5.62 -5.28 -4.39
CA LEU A 45 4.71 -6.14 -5.14
C LEU A 45 3.82 -5.30 -6.07
N ASP A 46 4.00 -5.46 -7.37
CA ASP A 46 3.11 -4.86 -8.38
C ASP A 46 2.38 -5.98 -9.14
N SER A 47 1.13 -6.25 -8.82
CA SER A 47 0.27 -5.68 -7.80
C SER A 47 -0.42 -6.77 -6.97
N ILE A 48 -0.89 -6.41 -5.78
CA ILE A 48 -1.67 -7.34 -4.94
C ILE A 48 -3.00 -7.72 -5.62
N THR A 49 -3.60 -6.81 -6.38
CA THR A 49 -4.84 -7.07 -7.12
C THR A 49 -4.65 -8.19 -8.15
N ARG A 50 -3.57 -8.15 -8.93
CA ARG A 50 -3.25 -9.21 -9.91
C ARG A 50 -2.96 -10.54 -9.23
N LEU A 51 -2.22 -10.51 -8.14
CA LEU A 51 -1.94 -11.72 -7.36
C LEU A 51 -3.24 -12.32 -6.80
N ALA A 52 -4.13 -11.52 -6.26
CA ALA A 52 -5.43 -11.98 -5.75
C ALA A 52 -6.31 -12.56 -6.86
N ARG A 53 -6.34 -11.94 -8.04
CA ARG A 53 -7.03 -12.51 -9.22
C ARG A 53 -6.45 -13.86 -9.63
N ALA A 54 -5.13 -14.00 -9.64
CA ALA A 54 -4.47 -15.28 -9.96
C ALA A 54 -4.86 -16.37 -8.94
N TYR A 55 -4.88 -16.04 -7.66
CA TYR A 55 -5.36 -16.97 -6.64
C TYR A 55 -6.83 -17.31 -6.81
N ASN A 56 -7.68 -16.37 -7.22
CA ASN A 56 -9.09 -16.63 -7.50
C ASN A 56 -9.29 -17.60 -8.67
N THR A 57 -8.42 -17.54 -9.66
CA THR A 57 -8.44 -18.47 -10.80
C THR A 57 -7.97 -19.87 -10.43
N VAL A 58 -6.92 -19.98 -9.60
CA VAL A 58 -6.26 -21.25 -9.26
C VAL A 58 -6.92 -21.98 -8.09
N SER A 59 -7.60 -21.25 -7.21
CA SER A 59 -8.21 -21.84 -6.02
C SER A 59 -9.41 -22.71 -6.37
N PRO A 60 -9.53 -23.90 -5.76
CA PRO A 60 -10.75 -24.70 -5.89
C PRO A 60 -11.97 -23.91 -5.43
N ALA A 61 -13.07 -24.03 -6.16
CA ALA A 61 -14.32 -23.37 -5.80
C ALA A 61 -14.80 -23.79 -4.41
N SER A 62 -15.00 -22.84 -3.49
CA SER A 62 -15.52 -23.10 -2.15
C SER A 62 -17.03 -23.24 -2.09
N GLY A 63 -17.71 -22.91 -3.18
CA GLY A 63 -19.19 -22.79 -3.23
C GLY A 63 -19.73 -21.50 -2.61
N LYS A 64 -18.87 -20.65 -2.02
CA LYS A 64 -19.23 -19.34 -1.46
C LYS A 64 -18.52 -18.24 -2.26
N VAL A 65 -19.27 -17.55 -3.10
CA VAL A 65 -18.75 -16.48 -3.95
C VAL A 65 -19.17 -15.14 -3.37
N LEU A 66 -18.20 -14.27 -3.13
CA LEU A 66 -18.41 -12.89 -2.72
C LEU A 66 -18.87 -12.04 -3.92
N THR A 67 -19.35 -10.84 -3.66
CA THR A 67 -19.65 -9.85 -4.69
C THR A 67 -18.46 -9.70 -5.63
N GLY A 68 -18.70 -9.55 -6.93
CA GLY A 68 -17.62 -9.42 -7.92
C GLY A 68 -16.96 -10.73 -8.36
N GLY A 69 -17.52 -11.89 -7.98
CA GLY A 69 -17.02 -13.19 -8.45
C GLY A 69 -15.74 -13.67 -7.74
N VAL A 70 -15.48 -13.19 -6.54
CA VAL A 70 -14.34 -13.61 -5.72
C VAL A 70 -14.73 -14.79 -4.85
N ASP A 71 -14.03 -15.93 -4.96
CA ASP A 71 -14.23 -17.06 -4.05
C ASP A 71 -13.77 -16.70 -2.64
N ALA A 72 -14.57 -17.02 -1.63
CA ALA A 72 -14.31 -16.67 -0.23
C ALA A 72 -12.95 -17.19 0.28
N ASN A 73 -12.48 -18.34 -0.23
CA ASN A 73 -11.19 -18.92 0.16
C ASN A 73 -10.02 -18.42 -0.66
N ALA A 74 -10.25 -17.82 -1.84
CA ALA A 74 -9.20 -17.40 -2.76
C ALA A 74 -8.29 -16.32 -2.15
N LEU A 75 -8.86 -15.44 -1.32
CA LEU A 75 -8.11 -14.33 -0.72
C LEU A 75 -7.30 -14.72 0.53
N GLN A 76 -7.47 -15.90 1.07
CA GLN A 76 -6.76 -16.31 2.29
C GLN A 76 -5.24 -16.36 2.10
N LYS A 77 -4.77 -16.95 1.00
CA LYS A 77 -3.32 -17.06 0.71
C LYS A 77 -2.69 -15.70 0.43
N PRO A 78 -3.23 -14.84 -0.47
CA PRO A 78 -2.69 -13.51 -0.67
C PRO A 78 -2.78 -12.61 0.58
N LYS A 79 -3.81 -12.75 1.43
CA LYS A 79 -3.84 -12.09 2.74
C LYS A 79 -2.72 -12.56 3.67
N ARG A 80 -2.42 -13.85 3.69
CA ARG A 80 -1.27 -14.40 4.44
C ARG A 80 0.06 -13.92 3.89
N PHE A 81 0.17 -13.75 2.57
CA PHE A 81 1.34 -13.16 1.94
C PHE A 81 1.56 -11.74 2.47
N PHE A 82 0.55 -10.88 2.35
CA PHE A 82 0.64 -9.49 2.78
C PHE A 82 0.77 -9.36 4.32
N GLY A 83 0.06 -10.18 5.07
CA GLY A 83 0.13 -10.24 6.53
C GLY A 83 1.41 -10.89 7.09
N ALA A 84 2.34 -11.34 6.23
CA ALA A 84 3.64 -11.86 6.68
C ALA A 84 4.61 -10.73 7.07
N ALA A 85 4.32 -9.48 6.67
CA ALA A 85 5.11 -8.31 7.05
C ALA A 85 5.12 -8.15 8.58
N ARG A 86 6.32 -8.11 9.16
CA ARG A 86 6.53 -7.96 10.61
C ARG A 86 7.96 -7.63 10.95
N ASN A 87 8.15 -7.12 12.14
CA ASN A 87 9.44 -6.96 12.80
C ASN A 87 9.63 -8.13 13.76
N ILE A 88 10.77 -8.81 13.71
CA ILE A 88 11.07 -9.96 14.58
C ILE A 88 11.95 -9.48 15.74
N GLU A 89 11.53 -9.73 16.95
CA GLU A 89 12.30 -9.39 18.14
C GLU A 89 13.64 -10.15 18.13
N GLY A 90 14.75 -9.40 18.18
CA GLY A 90 16.10 -9.96 18.09
C GLY A 90 16.49 -10.56 16.73
N GLY A 91 15.70 -10.32 15.69
CA GLY A 91 15.93 -10.79 14.32
C GLY A 91 15.85 -9.67 13.29
N GLY A 92 15.61 -10.05 12.02
CA GLY A 92 15.38 -9.10 10.92
C GLY A 92 13.93 -8.65 10.83
N SER A 93 13.62 -7.90 9.78
CA SER A 93 12.26 -7.42 9.49
C SER A 93 11.81 -7.73 8.06
N LEU A 94 10.50 -7.85 7.87
CA LEU A 94 9.87 -7.95 6.55
C LEU A 94 8.89 -6.80 6.37
N THR A 95 9.18 -5.95 5.40
CA THR A 95 8.28 -4.88 4.94
C THR A 95 7.72 -5.25 3.57
N ILE A 96 6.41 -5.08 3.38
CA ILE A 96 5.77 -5.32 2.07
C ILE A 96 5.05 -4.06 1.64
N ILE A 97 5.45 -3.52 0.49
CA ILE A 97 4.81 -2.40 -0.18
C ILE A 97 4.15 -2.95 -1.44
N ALA A 98 2.83 -2.95 -1.46
CA ALA A 98 2.06 -3.48 -2.58
C ALA A 98 1.22 -2.38 -3.25
N THR A 99 1.22 -2.37 -4.58
CA THR A 99 0.25 -1.57 -5.33
C THR A 99 -1.09 -2.29 -5.38
N ALA A 100 -2.19 -1.55 -5.31
CA ALA A 100 -3.54 -2.05 -5.51
C ALA A 100 -4.24 -1.21 -6.58
N LEU A 101 -5.03 -1.87 -7.42
CA LEU A 101 -5.79 -1.20 -8.47
C LEU A 101 -7.13 -0.72 -7.91
N ILE A 102 -7.43 0.54 -8.09
CA ILE A 102 -8.72 1.16 -7.76
C ILE A 102 -9.30 1.83 -9.02
N ASP A 103 -10.58 2.13 -9.02
CA ASP A 103 -11.28 2.82 -10.13
C ASP A 103 -11.12 2.14 -11.49
N THR A 104 -11.04 0.83 -11.50
CA THR A 104 -10.92 0.02 -12.74
C THR A 104 -12.28 -0.27 -13.40
N GLY A 105 -13.39 0.02 -12.73
CA GLY A 105 -14.73 -0.40 -13.11
C GLY A 105 -15.01 -1.89 -12.86
N SER A 106 -14.06 -2.63 -12.27
CA SER A 106 -14.21 -4.04 -11.94
C SER A 106 -14.68 -4.21 -10.50
N LYS A 107 -15.86 -4.79 -10.31
CA LYS A 107 -16.37 -5.18 -8.98
C LYS A 107 -15.44 -6.12 -8.23
N MET A 108 -14.71 -6.97 -8.93
CA MET A 108 -13.71 -7.86 -8.33
C MET A 108 -12.57 -7.05 -7.71
N ASP A 109 -12.07 -6.02 -8.38
CA ASP A 109 -10.98 -5.20 -7.85
C ASP A 109 -11.41 -4.38 -6.64
N GLU A 110 -12.65 -3.87 -6.64
CA GLU A 110 -13.23 -3.19 -5.48
C GLU A 110 -13.25 -4.11 -4.26
N VAL A 111 -13.75 -5.34 -4.42
CA VAL A 111 -13.78 -6.33 -3.33
C VAL A 111 -12.38 -6.69 -2.87
N ILE A 112 -11.45 -6.93 -3.79
CA ILE A 112 -10.06 -7.23 -3.45
C ILE A 112 -9.46 -6.06 -2.64
N PHE A 113 -9.62 -4.82 -3.10
CA PHE A 113 -9.11 -3.64 -2.40
C PHE A 113 -9.63 -3.55 -0.96
N GLU A 114 -10.97 -3.62 -0.78
CA GLU A 114 -11.57 -3.55 0.55
C GLU A 114 -11.11 -4.69 1.48
N GLU A 115 -10.95 -5.89 0.95
CA GLU A 115 -10.47 -7.05 1.71
C GLU A 115 -8.99 -6.91 2.16
N PHE A 116 -8.15 -6.19 1.40
CA PHE A 116 -6.77 -5.91 1.76
C PHE A 116 -6.60 -4.65 2.61
N LYS A 117 -7.50 -3.68 2.49
CA LYS A 117 -7.49 -2.45 3.29
C LYS A 117 -7.44 -2.73 4.80
N GLY A 118 -8.12 -3.79 5.24
CA GLY A 118 -8.08 -4.25 6.63
C GLY A 118 -6.76 -4.90 7.07
N THR A 119 -5.91 -5.33 6.14
CA THR A 119 -4.66 -6.06 6.42
C THR A 119 -3.45 -5.14 6.48
N GLY A 120 -3.44 -4.07 5.67
CA GLY A 120 -2.35 -3.10 5.63
C GLY A 120 -2.35 -2.16 6.84
N ASN A 121 -1.19 -1.62 7.16
CA ASN A 121 -1.00 -0.61 8.22
C ASN A 121 -0.75 0.80 7.67
N MET A 122 -0.58 0.95 6.37
CA MET A 122 -0.48 2.22 5.65
C MET A 122 -1.21 2.12 4.32
N GLU A 123 -1.90 3.19 3.96
CA GLU A 123 -2.60 3.35 2.69
C GLU A 123 -2.24 4.72 2.11
N LEU A 124 -1.70 4.73 0.89
CA LEU A 124 -1.44 5.93 0.12
C LEU A 124 -2.30 5.85 -1.14
N GLN A 125 -3.31 6.71 -1.22
CA GLN A 125 -4.21 6.78 -2.36
C GLN A 125 -3.74 7.83 -3.36
N LEU A 126 -3.67 7.44 -4.63
CA LEU A 126 -3.50 8.36 -5.74
C LEU A 126 -4.88 8.80 -6.27
N ASP A 127 -4.97 10.02 -6.75
CA ASP A 127 -6.21 10.58 -7.27
C ASP A 127 -6.04 11.01 -8.73
N ARG A 128 -6.87 10.44 -9.60
CA ARG A 128 -6.81 10.72 -11.03
C ARG A 128 -7.20 12.16 -11.36
N SER A 129 -8.05 12.79 -10.57
CA SER A 129 -8.47 14.17 -10.77
C SER A 129 -7.30 15.16 -10.60
N LEU A 130 -6.40 14.88 -9.65
CA LEU A 130 -5.15 15.62 -9.45
C LEU A 130 -4.21 15.44 -10.66
N SER A 131 -3.99 14.21 -11.08
CA SER A 131 -3.14 13.90 -12.24
C SER A 131 -3.66 14.54 -13.53
N ASN A 132 -4.96 14.51 -13.78
CA ASN A 132 -5.59 15.14 -14.94
C ASN A 132 -5.37 16.67 -14.96
N LYS A 133 -5.29 17.29 -13.78
CA LYS A 133 -4.98 18.72 -13.62
C LYS A 133 -3.49 19.02 -13.53
N ARG A 134 -2.62 18.02 -13.76
CA ARG A 134 -1.15 18.17 -13.66
C ARG A 134 -0.67 18.61 -12.28
N ILE A 135 -1.41 18.26 -11.22
CA ILE A 135 -1.01 18.48 -9.84
C ILE A 135 -0.26 17.24 -9.36
N PHE A 136 1.02 17.39 -9.02
CA PHE A 136 1.90 16.30 -8.60
C PHE A 136 2.63 16.65 -7.30
N PRO A 137 2.85 15.64 -6.42
CA PRO A 137 2.39 14.25 -6.51
C PRO A 137 0.86 14.16 -6.44
N ALA A 138 0.26 13.30 -7.28
CA ALA A 138 -1.20 13.15 -7.36
C ALA A 138 -1.75 12.31 -6.19
N VAL A 139 -1.44 12.71 -4.96
CA VAL A 139 -1.80 12.00 -3.73
C VAL A 139 -3.05 12.60 -3.11
N ASN A 140 -4.03 11.76 -2.84
CA ASN A 140 -5.20 12.14 -2.05
C ASN A 140 -4.82 12.15 -0.57
N LEU A 141 -4.52 13.33 -0.04
CA LEU A 141 -4.05 13.51 1.34
C LEU A 141 -5.12 13.15 2.37
N VAL A 142 -6.39 13.38 2.04
CA VAL A 142 -7.52 13.12 2.95
C VAL A 142 -7.75 11.61 3.10
N SER A 143 -7.69 10.86 1.99
CA SER A 143 -7.93 9.42 1.98
C SER A 143 -6.70 8.58 2.37
N SER A 144 -5.51 9.18 2.34
CA SER A 144 -4.27 8.50 2.72
C SER A 144 -4.07 8.51 4.24
N SER A 145 -3.65 7.38 4.80
CA SER A 145 -3.46 7.26 6.24
C SER A 145 -2.42 6.21 6.63
N THR A 146 -1.87 6.36 7.82
CA THR A 146 -1.02 5.37 8.50
C THR A 146 -1.69 5.00 9.81
N ARG A 147 -1.85 3.71 10.07
CA ARG A 147 -2.32 3.23 11.37
C ARG A 147 -1.20 3.36 12.40
N ARG A 148 -1.56 3.68 13.63
CA ARG A 148 -0.62 3.79 14.73
C ARG A 148 0.57 4.70 14.41
N ASP A 149 0.29 5.86 13.80
CA ASP A 149 1.24 6.95 13.61
C ASP A 149 1.83 7.44 14.93
N ASP A 150 1.12 7.25 16.04
CA ASP A 150 1.58 7.45 17.42
C ASP A 150 2.84 6.64 17.80
N LEU A 151 3.09 5.51 17.13
CA LEU A 151 4.30 4.71 17.33
C LEU A 151 5.51 5.16 16.49
N LEU A 152 5.26 6.02 15.50
CA LEU A 152 6.26 6.45 14.52
C LEU A 152 6.71 7.89 14.72
N LEU A 153 5.88 8.71 15.34
CA LEU A 153 6.07 10.15 15.48
C LEU A 153 6.25 10.54 16.95
N GLU A 154 7.13 11.49 17.20
CA GLU A 154 7.19 12.16 18.50
C GLU A 154 5.90 12.90 18.79
N ARG A 155 5.53 13.05 20.06
CA ARG A 155 4.27 13.60 20.50
C ARG A 155 3.97 14.99 19.92
N THR A 156 4.95 15.86 19.88
CA THR A 156 4.81 17.22 19.33
C THR A 156 4.52 17.21 17.83
N THR A 157 5.16 16.32 17.09
CA THR A 157 4.93 16.11 15.66
C THR A 157 3.56 15.47 15.41
N LEU A 158 3.19 14.49 16.21
CA LEU A 158 1.90 13.81 16.14
C LEU A 158 0.74 14.81 16.35
N ASP A 159 0.80 15.64 17.39
CA ASP A 159 -0.22 16.65 17.70
C ASP A 159 -0.40 17.63 16.52
N ARG A 160 0.70 18.06 15.89
CA ARG A 160 0.67 18.91 14.70
C ARG A 160 0.08 18.19 13.48
N MET A 161 0.44 16.94 13.27
CA MET A 161 -0.14 16.12 12.20
C MET A 161 -1.64 15.94 12.36
N TRP A 162 -2.15 15.82 13.58
CA TRP A 162 -3.59 15.77 13.84
C TRP A 162 -4.29 17.09 13.53
N ILE A 163 -3.68 18.21 13.89
CA ILE A 163 -4.18 19.54 13.51
C ILE A 163 -4.22 19.68 11.99
N LEU A 164 -3.15 19.27 11.29
CA LEU A 164 -3.09 19.30 9.85
C LEU A 164 -4.17 18.43 9.20
N ARG A 165 -4.36 17.20 9.68
CA ARG A 165 -5.41 16.30 9.20
C ARG A 165 -6.80 16.87 9.40
N LYS A 166 -7.05 17.48 10.56
CA LYS A 166 -8.31 18.17 10.84
C LYS A 166 -8.53 19.37 9.91
N TYR A 167 -7.47 20.12 9.62
CA TYR A 167 -7.54 21.27 8.70
C TYR A 167 -7.94 20.86 7.28
N ILE A 168 -7.42 19.74 6.78
CA ILE A 168 -7.70 19.29 5.41
C ILE A 168 -8.94 18.39 5.30
N SER A 169 -9.52 17.92 6.41
CA SER A 169 -10.57 16.89 6.42
C SER A 169 -11.82 17.24 5.61
N ASP A 170 -12.16 18.52 5.59
CA ASP A 170 -13.36 19.02 4.91
C ASP A 170 -13.08 19.54 3.49
N MET A 171 -11.82 19.47 3.06
CA MET A 171 -11.39 19.92 1.74
C MET A 171 -11.56 18.81 0.70
N ASN A 172 -11.84 19.19 -0.54
CA ASN A 172 -11.71 18.24 -1.64
C ASN A 172 -10.21 17.95 -1.94
N PRO A 173 -9.88 16.85 -2.62
CA PRO A 173 -8.49 16.44 -2.84
C PRO A 173 -7.60 17.51 -3.51
N ILE A 174 -8.19 18.31 -4.41
CA ILE A 174 -7.45 19.35 -5.14
C ILE A 174 -7.12 20.52 -4.21
N GLU A 175 -8.09 20.98 -3.43
CA GLU A 175 -7.90 22.05 -2.46
C GLU A 175 -6.90 21.64 -1.38
N ALA A 176 -7.04 20.44 -0.83
CA ALA A 176 -6.12 19.91 0.17
C ALA A 176 -4.69 19.87 -0.36
N MET A 177 -4.50 19.31 -1.57
CA MET A 177 -3.17 19.19 -2.16
C MET A 177 -2.53 20.56 -2.47
N ASN A 178 -3.28 21.49 -3.07
CA ASN A 178 -2.77 22.83 -3.36
C ASN A 178 -2.43 23.59 -2.08
N SER A 179 -3.31 23.56 -1.08
CA SER A 179 -3.09 24.23 0.20
C SER A 179 -1.84 23.74 0.92
N ILE A 180 -1.60 22.43 0.93
CA ILE A 180 -0.40 21.86 1.54
C ILE A 180 0.84 22.15 0.71
N HIS A 181 0.78 21.95 -0.61
CA HIS A 181 1.88 22.21 -1.53
C HIS A 181 2.38 23.67 -1.42
N ASP A 182 1.44 24.63 -1.49
CA ASP A 182 1.79 26.06 -1.40
C ASP A 182 2.49 26.42 -0.08
N LYS A 183 2.07 25.81 1.02
CA LYS A 183 2.74 26.01 2.31
C LYS A 183 4.12 25.33 2.36
N MET A 184 4.25 24.11 1.83
CA MET A 184 5.51 23.35 1.87
C MET A 184 6.60 23.97 1.00
N VAL A 185 6.25 24.56 -0.13
CA VAL A 185 7.22 25.22 -1.04
C VAL A 185 7.96 26.39 -0.36
N HIS A 186 7.35 27.03 0.62
CA HIS A 186 7.93 28.15 1.37
C HIS A 186 8.72 27.70 2.61
N THR A 187 8.88 26.41 2.83
CA THR A 187 9.60 25.84 3.98
C THR A 187 10.76 24.95 3.52
N ARG A 188 11.80 24.84 4.33
CA ARG A 188 13.03 24.09 3.99
C ARG A 188 12.90 22.59 4.26
N ASN A 189 12.08 22.24 5.23
CA ASN A 189 11.86 20.86 5.67
C ASN A 189 10.52 20.71 6.37
N ASN A 190 10.16 19.46 6.71
CA ASN A 190 8.89 19.15 7.36
C ASN A 190 8.75 19.78 8.76
N ASP A 191 9.84 19.92 9.51
CA ASP A 191 9.80 20.51 10.86
C ASP A 191 9.42 22.00 10.79
N GLU A 192 10.04 22.74 9.88
CA GLU A 192 9.71 24.14 9.62
C GLU A 192 8.27 24.31 9.13
N PHE A 193 7.82 23.40 8.22
CA PHE A 193 6.46 23.40 7.76
C PHE A 193 5.45 23.18 8.92
N LEU A 194 5.69 22.19 9.76
CA LEU A 194 4.83 21.90 10.89
C LEU A 194 4.85 23.02 11.98
N LEU A 195 5.98 23.73 12.11
CA LEU A 195 6.08 24.89 12.98
C LEU A 195 5.27 26.08 12.44
N SER A 196 5.30 26.32 11.14
CA SER A 196 4.62 27.45 10.49
C SER A 196 3.09 27.38 10.57
N MET A 197 2.52 26.23 10.88
CA MET A 197 1.07 26.07 11.00
C MET A 197 0.48 26.73 12.26
N ASN A 198 1.30 27.13 13.23
CA ASN A 198 0.88 27.76 14.48
C ASN A 198 1.06 29.30 14.47
N SER A 199 1.45 29.87 13.33
CA SER A 199 1.65 31.32 13.15
C SER A 199 0.52 31.99 12.40
#